data_db621b39f35f51edae36392d2334bd25
#
_entry.id   db621b39f35f51edae36392d2334bd25
#
_cell.length_a   1.000
_cell.length_b   1.000
_cell.length_c   1.000
_cell.angle_alpha   90.00
_cell.angle_beta   90.00
_cell.angle_gamma   90.00
#
_symmetry.space_group_name_H-M   'P 1'
#
loop_
_entity.id
_entity.type
_entity.pdbx_description
1 polymer ?
#
loop_
_entity_poly.entity_id
_entity_poly.type
_entity_poly.pdbx_seq_one_letter_code
_entity_poly.pdbx_strand_id
1 'polypeptide(L)'
;RRQAVVALRFDAWIEQVANITTGDAVRKGQPLMRIYGPTLAGDAAQYASVLGGRDTVGLPTVKGSRQRLENLAAPESFIAEIERTRQVPLRIDWPAPRDGIILQRTAVDGMKAPAGEVLFRLADLSVVWVLADVSENDLPQVMLGQPVTVRPRGFPDRTFSGKVNLVYPQLNRETRTARVRIEIENRDAILRPDMYAEVEIRTGSDAPVLAVPEDAVIDSGTRQLVIIDRGEGRFEPRKVVLGRRGGGYVEIREGIDENDWLVVKATFLIDAESNLKAALRGLSEKDQQP
;
A
#
# COMPACT_ATOMS: atom_id res chain seq x y z
N ARG A 1 4.33 -7.71 -1.48
CA ARG A 1 5.69 -7.40 -0.99
C ARG A 1 6.70 -8.30 -1.70
N ARG A 2 7.69 -7.71 -2.35
CA ARG A 2 8.77 -8.44 -2.99
C ARG A 2 9.90 -8.65 -1.97
N GLN A 3 9.66 -9.50 -0.95
CA GLN A 3 10.67 -9.87 0.04
C GLN A 3 11.28 -11.22 -0.29
N ALA A 4 12.54 -11.40 0.05
CA ALA A 4 13.24 -12.66 0.01
C ALA A 4 13.93 -12.92 1.35
N VAL A 5 13.89 -14.18 1.77
CA VAL A 5 14.60 -14.65 2.94
C VAL A 5 15.75 -15.53 2.46
N VAL A 6 16.93 -15.28 2.98
CA VAL A 6 18.09 -16.15 2.79
C VAL A 6 18.23 -17.01 4.04
N ALA A 7 17.94 -18.28 3.88
CA ALA A 7 18.07 -19.32 4.88
C ALA A 7 18.63 -20.57 4.21
N LEU A 8 19.48 -21.31 4.92
CA LEU A 8 20.04 -22.56 4.41
C LEU A 8 19.06 -23.71 4.69
N ARG A 9 19.00 -24.70 3.82
CA ARG A 9 18.19 -25.93 4.00
C ARG A 9 18.96 -27.05 4.71
N PHE A 10 20.15 -26.74 5.20
CA PHE A 10 21.05 -27.67 5.88
C PHE A 10 21.87 -26.89 6.92
N ASP A 11 22.46 -27.61 7.86
CA ASP A 11 23.37 -27.02 8.84
C ASP A 11 24.70 -26.64 8.17
N ALA A 12 25.15 -25.42 8.44
CA ALA A 12 26.41 -24.91 7.89
C ALA A 12 27.17 -24.04 8.89
N TRP A 13 28.45 -23.83 8.63
CA TRP A 13 29.26 -22.83 9.28
C TRP A 13 29.44 -21.65 8.33
N ILE A 14 29.23 -20.44 8.84
CA ILE A 14 29.49 -19.20 8.12
C ILE A 14 30.93 -18.82 8.34
N GLU A 15 31.79 -19.02 7.33
CA GLU A 15 33.21 -18.69 7.46
C GLU A 15 33.46 -17.19 7.37
N GLN A 16 32.73 -16.51 6.47
CA GLN A 16 32.87 -15.09 6.24
C GLN A 16 31.55 -14.50 5.70
N VAL A 17 31.16 -13.36 6.22
CA VAL A 17 30.09 -12.53 5.67
C VAL A 17 30.72 -11.45 4.79
N ALA A 18 30.12 -11.16 3.64
CA ALA A 18 30.56 -10.05 2.80
C ALA A 18 30.46 -8.72 3.56
N ASN A 19 31.26 -7.74 3.16
CA ASN A 19 31.22 -6.40 3.80
C ASN A 19 29.94 -5.65 3.39
N ILE A 20 28.81 -6.15 3.87
CA ILE A 20 27.48 -5.64 3.65
C ILE A 20 26.71 -5.60 4.96
N THR A 21 25.85 -4.60 5.14
CA THR A 21 25.09 -4.43 6.36
C THR A 21 23.61 -4.11 6.08
N THR A 22 22.82 -4.03 7.12
CA THR A 22 21.41 -3.58 7.02
C THR A 22 21.34 -2.19 6.41
N GLY A 23 20.52 -2.04 5.38
CA GLY A 23 20.38 -0.80 4.59
C GLY A 23 21.14 -0.82 3.28
N ASP A 24 22.11 -1.72 3.08
CA ASP A 24 22.86 -1.81 1.84
C ASP A 24 22.04 -2.44 0.71
N ALA A 25 22.25 -1.93 -0.49
CA ALA A 25 21.70 -2.49 -1.71
C ALA A 25 22.56 -3.65 -2.22
N VAL A 26 21.94 -4.75 -2.62
CA VAL A 26 22.59 -5.92 -3.22
C VAL A 26 21.94 -6.29 -4.54
N ARG A 27 22.73 -6.87 -5.43
CA ARG A 27 22.27 -7.37 -6.72
C ARG A 27 22.08 -8.89 -6.69
N LYS A 28 21.16 -9.41 -7.48
CA LYS A 28 21.00 -10.83 -7.70
C LYS A 28 22.35 -11.47 -8.09
N GLY A 29 22.71 -12.56 -7.43
CA GLY A 29 23.98 -13.25 -7.66
C GLY A 29 25.18 -12.67 -6.90
N GLN A 30 25.06 -11.50 -6.27
CA GLN A 30 26.13 -10.94 -5.44
C GLN A 30 26.37 -11.83 -4.22
N PRO A 31 27.63 -12.24 -3.91
CA PRO A 31 27.94 -13.02 -2.72
C PRO A 31 27.55 -12.27 -1.44
N LEU A 32 26.79 -12.92 -0.57
CA LEU A 32 26.39 -12.42 0.74
C LEU A 32 27.28 -12.97 1.86
N MET A 33 27.64 -14.23 1.75
CA MET A 33 28.44 -14.96 2.73
C MET A 33 29.14 -16.13 2.08
N ARG A 34 30.21 -16.59 2.72
CA ARG A 34 30.94 -17.83 2.40
C ARG A 34 30.64 -18.85 3.48
N ILE A 35 30.26 -20.06 3.06
CA ILE A 35 29.83 -21.12 3.98
C ILE A 35 30.60 -22.42 3.74
N TYR A 36 30.62 -23.23 4.80
CA TYR A 36 30.98 -24.66 4.75
C TYR A 36 29.80 -25.47 5.33
N GLY A 37 29.27 -26.40 4.55
CA GLY A 37 28.17 -27.29 4.96
C GLY A 37 28.52 -28.75 4.68
N PRO A 38 28.72 -29.59 5.71
CA PRO A 38 29.12 -31.00 5.52
C PRO A 38 28.12 -31.78 4.64
N THR A 39 26.84 -31.58 4.83
CA THR A 39 25.79 -32.25 4.04
C THR A 39 25.88 -31.86 2.55
N LEU A 40 26.00 -30.57 2.27
CA LEU A 40 26.13 -30.08 0.90
C LEU A 40 27.43 -30.55 0.24
N ALA A 41 28.53 -30.56 0.99
CA ALA A 41 29.83 -31.06 0.51
C ALA A 41 29.76 -32.56 0.17
N GLY A 42 29.10 -33.38 0.99
CA GLY A 42 28.90 -34.80 0.74
C GLY A 42 28.07 -35.09 -0.52
N ASP A 43 26.93 -34.40 -0.67
CA ASP A 43 26.09 -34.53 -1.87
C ASP A 43 26.81 -34.03 -3.14
N ALA A 44 27.59 -32.94 -3.02
CA ALA A 44 28.42 -32.44 -4.10
C ALA A 44 29.54 -33.42 -4.52
N ALA A 45 30.19 -34.06 -3.54
CA ALA A 45 31.20 -35.09 -3.82
C ALA A 45 30.60 -36.30 -4.55
N GLN A 46 29.41 -36.72 -4.14
CA GLN A 46 28.71 -37.79 -4.84
C GLN A 46 28.33 -37.36 -6.26
N TYR A 47 27.88 -36.15 -6.47
CA TYR A 47 27.55 -35.61 -7.80
C TYR A 47 28.80 -35.56 -8.70
N ALA A 48 29.91 -35.02 -8.20
CA ALA A 48 31.17 -34.96 -8.93
C ALA A 48 31.69 -36.37 -9.33
N SER A 49 31.58 -37.35 -8.41
CA SER A 49 31.96 -38.75 -8.67
C SER A 49 31.16 -39.39 -9.80
N VAL A 50 29.84 -39.20 -9.78
CA VAL A 50 28.93 -39.72 -10.82
C VAL A 50 29.21 -39.06 -12.17
N LEU A 51 29.53 -37.76 -12.20
CA LEU A 51 29.94 -37.05 -13.42
C LEU A 51 31.28 -37.50 -13.99
N GLY A 52 32.18 -38.01 -13.16
CA GLY A 52 33.52 -38.54 -13.57
C GLY A 52 33.49 -39.94 -14.14
N GLY A 53 32.43 -40.71 -13.96
CA GLY A 53 32.24 -42.05 -14.49
C GLY A 53 32.04 -42.06 -16.02
N ARG A 54 32.68 -43.03 -16.75
CA ARG A 54 32.71 -43.05 -18.23
C ARG A 54 31.35 -43.25 -18.91
N ASP A 55 30.29 -43.72 -18.20
CA ASP A 55 29.04 -44.15 -18.82
C ASP A 55 27.78 -43.52 -18.14
N THR A 56 27.91 -42.38 -17.49
CA THR A 56 26.86 -41.90 -16.59
C THR A 56 26.09 -40.65 -17.09
N VAL A 57 26.43 -40.10 -18.22
CA VAL A 57 25.71 -38.93 -18.79
C VAL A 57 24.33 -39.36 -19.28
N GLY A 58 23.31 -38.91 -18.59
CA GLY A 58 21.91 -39.23 -18.91
C GLY A 58 21.25 -40.31 -18.08
N LEU A 59 22.00 -41.01 -17.21
CA LEU A 59 21.42 -41.98 -16.28
C LEU A 59 20.62 -41.34 -15.15
N PRO A 60 19.60 -42.04 -14.56
CA PRO A 60 18.84 -41.56 -13.43
C PRO A 60 19.67 -41.08 -12.24
N THR A 61 20.87 -41.69 -12.06
CA THR A 61 21.82 -41.38 -10.99
C THR A 61 22.41 -39.97 -11.07
N VAL A 62 22.76 -39.48 -12.25
CA VAL A 62 23.25 -38.09 -12.44
C VAL A 62 22.15 -37.11 -12.14
N LYS A 63 20.93 -37.33 -12.69
CA LYS A 63 19.76 -36.50 -12.42
C LYS A 63 19.39 -36.51 -10.93
N GLY A 64 19.42 -37.69 -10.30
CA GLY A 64 19.09 -37.80 -8.88
C GLY A 64 20.07 -37.09 -7.96
N SER A 65 21.38 -37.11 -8.29
CA SER A 65 22.43 -36.43 -7.53
C SER A 65 22.33 -34.90 -7.71
N ARG A 66 22.09 -34.43 -8.93
CA ARG A 66 21.81 -33.00 -9.18
C ARG A 66 20.57 -32.54 -8.42
N GLN A 67 19.46 -33.29 -8.48
CA GLN A 67 18.22 -32.98 -7.79
C GLN A 67 18.41 -32.84 -6.27
N ARG A 68 19.33 -33.62 -5.65
CA ARG A 68 19.64 -33.45 -4.22
C ARG A 68 20.26 -32.08 -3.93
N LEU A 69 21.22 -31.63 -4.76
CA LEU A 69 21.80 -30.30 -4.62
C LEU A 69 20.77 -29.19 -4.80
N GLU A 70 19.88 -29.33 -5.79
CA GLU A 70 18.75 -28.40 -6.00
C GLU A 70 17.79 -28.37 -4.79
N ASN A 71 17.50 -29.54 -4.21
CA ASN A 71 16.67 -29.65 -3.01
C ASN A 71 17.29 -28.94 -1.78
N LEU A 72 18.62 -28.90 -1.70
CA LEU A 72 19.37 -28.15 -0.71
C LEU A 72 19.44 -26.64 -1.06
N ALA A 73 18.85 -26.22 -2.19
CA ALA A 73 18.94 -24.88 -2.74
C ALA A 73 20.37 -24.42 -3.03
N ALA A 74 21.26 -25.38 -3.41
CA ALA A 74 22.61 -25.04 -3.82
C ALA A 74 22.61 -24.02 -4.96
N PRO A 75 23.47 -22.99 -4.94
CA PRO A 75 23.54 -22.01 -6.01
C PRO A 75 23.86 -22.67 -7.35
N GLU A 76 23.21 -22.24 -8.43
CA GLU A 76 23.46 -22.76 -9.76
C GLU A 76 24.95 -22.59 -10.20
N SER A 77 25.56 -21.46 -9.78
CA SER A 77 27.01 -21.24 -10.01
C SER A 77 27.89 -22.32 -9.38
N PHE A 78 27.53 -22.81 -8.19
CA PHE A 78 28.23 -23.91 -7.52
C PHE A 78 28.06 -25.23 -8.27
N ILE A 79 26.83 -25.54 -8.70
CA ILE A 79 26.56 -26.76 -9.48
C ILE A 79 27.31 -26.73 -10.81
N ALA A 80 27.23 -25.58 -11.52
CA ALA A 80 27.96 -25.43 -12.80
C ALA A 80 29.47 -25.52 -12.65
N GLU A 81 30.03 -25.06 -11.54
CA GLU A 81 31.45 -25.22 -11.26
C GLU A 81 31.86 -26.70 -11.09
N ILE A 82 31.06 -27.49 -10.37
CA ILE A 82 31.27 -28.92 -10.24
C ILE A 82 31.18 -29.62 -11.62
N GLU A 83 30.19 -29.24 -12.42
CA GLU A 83 30.03 -29.79 -13.77
C GLU A 83 31.24 -29.52 -14.66
N ARG A 84 31.81 -28.33 -14.57
CA ARG A 84 32.99 -27.91 -15.34
C ARG A 84 34.29 -28.53 -14.87
N THR A 85 34.51 -28.51 -13.52
CA THR A 85 35.82 -28.90 -12.93
C THR A 85 35.89 -30.34 -12.49
N ARG A 86 34.75 -31.01 -12.28
CA ARG A 86 34.64 -32.32 -11.63
C ARG A 86 35.21 -32.35 -10.20
N GLN A 87 35.37 -31.16 -9.61
CA GLN A 87 35.89 -31.00 -8.25
C GLN A 87 34.83 -30.27 -7.40
N VAL A 88 34.84 -30.57 -6.11
CA VAL A 88 33.95 -29.91 -5.16
C VAL A 88 34.69 -28.76 -4.51
N PRO A 89 34.23 -27.52 -4.67
CA PRO A 89 34.76 -26.41 -3.90
C PRO A 89 34.46 -26.62 -2.41
N LEU A 90 35.50 -26.52 -1.58
CA LEU A 90 35.35 -26.65 -0.12
C LEU A 90 34.57 -25.48 0.49
N ARG A 91 34.65 -24.34 -0.15
CA ARG A 91 34.01 -23.08 0.29
C ARG A 91 33.02 -22.62 -0.75
N ILE A 92 31.85 -22.20 -0.28
CA ILE A 92 30.74 -21.92 -1.17
C ILE A 92 30.31 -20.48 -0.91
N ASP A 93 30.42 -19.65 -1.93
CA ASP A 93 29.86 -18.28 -1.89
C ASP A 93 28.36 -18.37 -2.10
N TRP A 94 27.59 -17.94 -1.07
CA TRP A 94 26.14 -17.96 -1.10
C TRP A 94 25.59 -16.62 -1.60
N PRO A 95 24.93 -16.60 -2.77
CA PRO A 95 24.54 -15.37 -3.42
C PRO A 95 23.19 -14.81 -2.95
N ALA A 96 22.97 -13.53 -3.21
CA ALA A 96 21.65 -12.91 -3.10
C ALA A 96 20.70 -13.51 -4.15
N PRO A 97 19.48 -13.93 -3.74
CA PRO A 97 18.53 -14.57 -4.66
C PRO A 97 17.89 -13.55 -5.63
N ARG A 98 17.98 -12.26 -5.33
CA ARG A 98 17.39 -11.16 -6.10
C ARG A 98 18.04 -9.82 -5.76
N ASP A 99 17.77 -8.80 -6.58
CA ASP A 99 18.08 -7.42 -6.27
C ASP A 99 17.22 -6.95 -5.08
N GLY A 100 17.78 -6.07 -4.25
CA GLY A 100 17.05 -5.49 -3.13
C GLY A 100 17.95 -4.82 -2.11
N ILE A 101 17.32 -4.37 -1.03
CA ILE A 101 17.99 -3.78 0.14
C ILE A 101 17.95 -4.79 1.27
N ILE A 102 19.03 -4.91 2.03
CA ILE A 102 19.09 -5.76 3.22
C ILE A 102 18.27 -5.09 4.34
N LEU A 103 17.15 -5.69 4.69
CA LEU A 103 16.31 -5.23 5.81
C LEU A 103 16.83 -5.73 7.16
N GLN A 104 17.43 -6.93 7.16
CA GLN A 104 17.97 -7.56 8.37
C GLN A 104 19.12 -8.48 7.99
N ARG A 105 20.20 -8.44 8.77
CA ARG A 105 21.33 -9.38 8.73
C ARG A 105 21.52 -9.96 10.11
N THR A 106 21.43 -11.29 10.22
CA THR A 106 21.76 -12.05 11.45
C THR A 106 23.04 -12.84 11.28
N ALA A 107 23.48 -13.06 10.04
CA ALA A 107 24.72 -13.76 9.72
C ALA A 107 25.94 -13.04 10.31
N VAL A 108 26.82 -13.82 10.99
CA VAL A 108 28.05 -13.35 11.61
C VAL A 108 29.17 -14.34 11.26
N ASP A 109 30.40 -13.83 11.09
CA ASP A 109 31.58 -14.66 10.83
C ASP A 109 31.78 -15.68 11.95
N GLY A 110 32.08 -16.92 11.57
CA GLY A 110 32.35 -18.03 12.49
C GLY A 110 31.11 -18.67 13.13
N MET A 111 29.89 -18.17 12.88
CA MET A 111 28.70 -18.77 13.50
C MET A 111 28.29 -20.08 12.82
N LYS A 112 27.70 -20.99 13.59
CA LYS A 112 26.97 -22.13 13.10
C LYS A 112 25.55 -21.70 12.79
N ALA A 113 25.09 -21.91 11.56
CA ALA A 113 23.73 -21.66 11.11
C ALA A 113 22.97 -22.99 10.97
N PRO A 114 21.97 -23.28 11.83
CA PRO A 114 21.12 -24.45 11.65
C PRO A 114 20.20 -24.27 10.43
N ALA A 115 19.72 -25.40 9.91
CA ALA A 115 18.77 -25.41 8.79
C ALA A 115 17.53 -24.59 9.12
N GLY A 116 17.12 -23.69 8.18
CA GLY A 116 15.95 -22.85 8.32
C GLY A 116 16.17 -21.53 9.07
N GLU A 117 17.35 -21.30 9.64
CA GLU A 117 17.65 -20.01 10.27
C GLU A 117 17.71 -18.90 9.22
N VAL A 118 17.03 -17.77 9.55
CA VAL A 118 17.00 -16.60 8.68
C VAL A 118 18.30 -15.82 8.83
N LEU A 119 19.15 -15.84 7.83
CA LEU A 119 20.45 -15.17 7.82
C LEU A 119 20.39 -13.76 7.25
N PHE A 120 19.57 -13.57 6.21
CA PHE A 120 19.28 -12.25 5.64
C PHE A 120 17.81 -12.13 5.26
N ARG A 121 17.27 -10.91 5.41
CA ARG A 121 16.00 -10.50 4.82
C ARG A 121 16.29 -9.41 3.81
N LEU A 122 15.85 -9.60 2.59
CA LEU A 122 15.97 -8.64 1.50
C LEU A 122 14.59 -8.19 1.06
N ALA A 123 14.47 -6.94 0.65
CA ALA A 123 13.26 -6.41 0.02
C ALA A 123 13.63 -5.58 -1.21
N ASP A 124 12.88 -5.78 -2.27
CA ASP A 124 12.85 -4.87 -3.39
C ASP A 124 11.87 -3.74 -3.02
N LEU A 125 12.41 -2.55 -2.83
CA LEU A 125 11.66 -1.34 -2.47
C LEU A 125 11.35 -0.45 -3.67
N SER A 126 11.64 -0.88 -4.90
CA SER A 126 11.35 -0.10 -6.12
C SER A 126 9.87 0.20 -6.31
N VAL A 127 9.03 -0.68 -5.79
CA VAL A 127 7.57 -0.53 -5.74
C VAL A 127 7.10 -0.84 -4.33
N VAL A 128 6.35 0.06 -3.74
CA VAL A 128 5.76 -0.11 -2.42
C VAL A 128 4.24 -0.11 -2.48
N TRP A 129 3.63 -0.79 -1.52
CA TRP A 129 2.20 -0.77 -1.34
C TRP A 129 1.82 0.05 -0.12
N VAL A 130 0.92 0.99 -0.33
CA VAL A 130 0.23 1.69 0.74
C VAL A 130 -1.09 0.98 0.97
N LEU A 131 -1.38 0.69 2.22
CA LEU A 131 -2.64 0.09 2.65
C LEU A 131 -3.45 1.18 3.35
N ALA A 132 -4.54 1.61 2.72
CA ALA A 132 -5.47 2.58 3.26
C ALA A 132 -6.70 1.86 3.80
N ASP A 133 -7.16 2.26 4.97
CA ASP A 133 -8.42 1.76 5.54
C ASP A 133 -9.54 2.77 5.18
N VAL A 134 -10.47 2.32 4.34
CA VAL A 134 -11.59 3.13 3.81
C VAL A 134 -12.87 2.72 4.52
N SER A 135 -13.66 3.70 4.96
CA SER A 135 -14.96 3.46 5.59
C SER A 135 -15.91 2.69 4.67
N GLU A 136 -16.74 1.83 5.24
CA GLU A 136 -17.78 1.09 4.52
C GLU A 136 -18.70 2.02 3.71
N ASN A 137 -19.00 3.21 4.24
CA ASN A 137 -19.86 4.20 3.57
C ASN A 137 -19.21 4.80 2.30
N ASP A 138 -17.88 4.91 2.28
CA ASP A 138 -17.13 5.52 1.17
C ASP A 138 -16.70 4.48 0.13
N LEU A 139 -16.75 3.18 0.51
CA LEU A 139 -16.29 2.08 -0.31
C LEU A 139 -16.95 2.00 -1.71
N PRO A 140 -18.26 2.29 -1.87
CA PRO A 140 -18.90 2.28 -3.19
C PRO A 140 -18.31 3.30 -4.18
N GLN A 141 -17.60 4.31 -3.68
CA GLN A 141 -16.95 5.33 -4.50
C GLN A 141 -15.52 4.96 -4.91
N VAL A 142 -14.94 3.89 -4.34
CA VAL A 142 -13.57 3.46 -4.60
C VAL A 142 -13.54 2.37 -5.66
N MET A 143 -12.91 2.67 -6.78
CA MET A 143 -12.78 1.75 -7.91
C MET A 143 -11.31 1.44 -8.21
N LEU A 144 -11.09 0.27 -8.82
CA LEU A 144 -9.76 -0.11 -9.32
C LEU A 144 -9.28 0.89 -10.39
N GLY A 145 -8.00 1.23 -10.32
CA GLY A 145 -7.37 2.16 -11.27
C GLY A 145 -7.53 3.64 -10.92
N GLN A 146 -8.34 4.00 -9.92
CA GLN A 146 -8.47 5.40 -9.50
C GLN A 146 -7.12 6.00 -9.10
N PRO A 147 -6.84 7.27 -9.51
CA PRO A 147 -5.65 7.98 -9.12
C PRO A 147 -5.70 8.33 -7.62
N VAL A 148 -4.56 8.19 -6.98
CA VAL A 148 -4.40 8.43 -5.54
C VAL A 148 -3.17 9.30 -5.31
N THR A 149 -3.30 10.28 -4.43
CA THR A 149 -2.19 11.06 -3.91
C THR A 149 -1.84 10.58 -2.50
N VAL A 150 -0.57 10.30 -2.25
CA VAL A 150 -0.09 9.83 -0.96
C VAL A 150 0.94 10.80 -0.40
N ARG A 151 0.76 11.23 0.84
CA ARG A 151 1.67 12.12 1.59
C ARG A 151 2.20 11.37 2.81
N PRO A 152 3.46 10.91 2.80
CA PRO A 152 4.06 10.27 3.96
C PRO A 152 4.26 11.29 5.09
N ARG A 153 3.90 10.94 6.33
CA ARG A 153 4.07 11.85 7.48
C ARG A 153 5.53 12.23 7.74
N GLY A 154 6.46 11.34 7.42
CA GLY A 154 7.89 11.62 7.55
C GLY A 154 8.44 12.60 6.49
N PHE A 155 7.69 12.87 5.43
CA PHE A 155 8.06 13.76 4.31
C PHE A 155 6.84 14.58 3.85
N PRO A 156 6.36 15.53 4.67
CA PRO A 156 5.09 16.24 4.41
C PRO A 156 5.12 17.07 3.13
N ASP A 157 6.31 17.54 2.73
CA ASP A 157 6.51 18.33 1.51
C ASP A 157 6.57 17.49 0.22
N ARG A 158 6.52 16.14 0.35
CA ARG A 158 6.57 15.24 -0.81
C ARG A 158 5.26 14.52 -0.99
N THR A 159 4.79 14.52 -2.23
CA THR A 159 3.62 13.77 -2.66
C THR A 159 4.02 12.67 -3.63
N PHE A 160 3.40 11.52 -3.47
CA PHE A 160 3.58 10.39 -4.37
C PHE A 160 2.24 10.07 -5.04
N SER A 161 2.29 9.84 -6.34
CA SER A 161 1.12 9.43 -7.10
C SER A 161 1.07 7.91 -7.20
N GLY A 162 -0.11 7.36 -7.04
CA GLY A 162 -0.35 5.94 -7.18
C GLY A 162 -1.72 5.66 -7.77
N LYS A 163 -2.09 4.38 -7.83
CA LYS A 163 -3.42 3.94 -8.27
C LYS A 163 -3.95 2.87 -7.32
N VAL A 164 -5.27 2.85 -7.15
CA VAL A 164 -5.95 1.76 -6.47
C VAL A 164 -5.72 0.48 -7.28
N ASN A 165 -5.03 -0.48 -6.67
CA ASN A 165 -4.67 -1.75 -7.31
C ASN A 165 -5.56 -2.90 -6.84
N LEU A 166 -6.04 -2.85 -5.60
CA LEU A 166 -6.91 -3.87 -5.03
C LEU A 166 -7.77 -3.29 -3.90
N VAL A 167 -9.03 -3.66 -3.89
CA VAL A 167 -9.92 -3.51 -2.74
C VAL A 167 -10.08 -4.89 -2.11
N TYR A 168 -9.68 -5.03 -0.84
CA TYR A 168 -9.79 -6.31 -0.16
C TYR A 168 -11.26 -6.66 0.12
N PRO A 169 -11.68 -7.91 -0.09
CA PRO A 169 -13.10 -8.30 0.06
C PRO A 169 -13.56 -8.41 1.52
N GLN A 170 -12.63 -8.32 2.48
CA GLN A 170 -12.93 -8.44 3.90
C GLN A 170 -13.01 -7.06 4.56
N LEU A 171 -14.07 -6.85 5.32
CA LEU A 171 -14.20 -5.70 6.21
C LEU A 171 -13.60 -6.02 7.59
N ASN A 172 -12.90 -5.05 8.15
CA ASN A 172 -12.56 -5.06 9.57
C ASN A 172 -13.84 -4.73 10.37
N ARG A 173 -14.30 -5.68 11.18
CA ARG A 173 -15.55 -5.54 11.93
C ARG A 173 -15.47 -4.50 13.05
N GLU A 174 -14.31 -4.28 13.62
CA GLU A 174 -14.11 -3.34 14.73
C GLU A 174 -14.12 -1.89 14.24
N THR A 175 -13.44 -1.63 13.13
CA THR A 175 -13.32 -0.27 12.55
C THR A 175 -14.34 0.02 11.46
N ARG A 176 -15.06 -0.99 10.97
CA ARG A 176 -15.97 -0.92 9.81
C ARG A 176 -15.30 -0.31 8.58
N THR A 177 -14.08 -0.75 8.31
CA THR A 177 -13.29 -0.30 7.16
C THR A 177 -12.93 -1.47 6.25
N ALA A 178 -12.85 -1.19 4.96
CA ALA A 178 -12.21 -2.08 3.99
C ALA A 178 -10.80 -1.61 3.72
N ARG A 179 -9.88 -2.56 3.59
CA ARG A 179 -8.51 -2.25 3.21
C ARG A 179 -8.40 -2.08 1.70
N VAL A 180 -7.77 -0.99 1.28
CA VAL A 180 -7.50 -0.68 -0.13
C VAL A 180 -6.00 -0.64 -0.33
N ARG A 181 -5.51 -1.34 -1.34
CA ARG A 181 -4.10 -1.37 -1.70
C ARG A 181 -3.83 -0.40 -2.84
N ILE A 182 -2.86 0.48 -2.61
CA ILE A 182 -2.37 1.45 -3.57
C ILE A 182 -0.93 1.07 -3.92
N GLU A 183 -0.61 1.01 -5.19
CA GLU A 183 0.73 0.74 -5.67
C GLU A 183 1.43 2.04 -6.06
N ILE A 184 2.66 2.23 -5.58
CA ILE A 184 3.46 3.44 -5.77
C ILE A 184 4.85 3.06 -6.23
N GLU A 185 5.34 3.71 -7.28
CA GLU A 185 6.75 3.65 -7.66
C GLU A 185 7.61 4.40 -6.63
N ASN A 186 8.71 3.77 -6.22
CA ASN A 186 9.62 4.27 -5.18
C ASN A 186 11.08 4.20 -5.67
N ARG A 187 11.36 4.89 -6.79
CA ARG A 187 12.67 4.83 -7.47
C ARG A 187 13.82 5.26 -6.57
N ASP A 188 13.58 6.26 -5.73
CA ASP A 188 14.59 6.82 -4.84
C ASP A 188 14.70 6.08 -3.49
N ALA A 189 13.94 4.99 -3.30
CA ALA A 189 13.86 4.21 -2.07
C ALA A 189 13.55 5.06 -0.80
N ILE A 190 12.86 6.19 -0.97
CA ILE A 190 12.48 7.11 0.12
C ILE A 190 11.41 6.49 1.01
N LEU A 191 10.42 5.83 0.39
CA LEU A 191 9.36 5.15 1.11
C LEU A 191 9.91 3.84 1.68
N ARG A 192 9.74 3.68 3.00
CA ARG A 192 10.18 2.50 3.75
C ARG A 192 8.98 1.73 4.29
N PRO A 193 9.11 0.43 4.53
CA PRO A 193 8.09 -0.32 5.24
C PRO A 193 7.73 0.33 6.57
N ASP A 194 6.48 0.18 6.98
CA ASP A 194 5.92 0.63 8.25
C ASP A 194 5.87 2.17 8.44
N MET A 195 6.04 2.95 7.36
CA MET A 195 5.75 4.38 7.35
C MET A 195 4.24 4.63 7.31
N TYR A 196 3.80 5.66 8.05
CA TYR A 196 2.44 6.20 7.97
C TYR A 196 2.33 7.26 6.89
N ALA A 197 1.21 7.25 6.17
CA ALA A 197 0.92 8.23 5.13
C ALA A 197 -0.55 8.62 5.15
N GLU A 198 -0.83 9.83 4.71
CA GLU A 198 -2.16 10.29 4.37
C GLU A 198 -2.45 9.96 2.91
N VAL A 199 -3.65 9.48 2.65
CA VAL A 199 -4.06 8.98 1.34
C VAL A 199 -5.31 9.74 0.90
N GLU A 200 -5.21 10.39 -0.24
CA GLU A 200 -6.31 11.09 -0.89
C GLU A 200 -6.70 10.34 -2.17
N ILE A 201 -7.87 9.72 -2.17
CA ILE A 201 -8.45 9.01 -3.32
C ILE A 201 -9.43 9.94 -4.02
N ARG A 202 -9.21 10.22 -5.29
CA ARG A 202 -10.14 11.05 -6.07
C ARG A 202 -11.35 10.22 -6.46
N THR A 203 -12.49 10.48 -5.82
CA THR A 203 -13.75 9.74 -6.04
C THR A 203 -14.74 10.49 -6.93
N GLY A 204 -14.44 11.73 -7.31
CA GLY A 204 -15.31 12.56 -8.14
C GLY A 204 -15.15 12.32 -9.65
N SER A 205 -16.15 12.67 -10.42
CA SER A 205 -16.00 12.91 -11.86
C SER A 205 -15.33 14.26 -12.07
N ASP A 206 -14.54 14.42 -13.14
CA ASP A 206 -13.97 15.71 -13.53
C ASP A 206 -15.03 16.69 -14.09
N ALA A 207 -16.30 16.28 -14.16
CA ALA A 207 -17.39 17.14 -14.58
C ALA A 207 -17.67 18.21 -13.52
N PRO A 208 -17.70 19.50 -13.89
CA PRO A 208 -18.08 20.56 -12.98
C PRO A 208 -19.50 20.32 -12.45
N VAL A 209 -19.68 20.51 -11.16
CA VAL A 209 -20.98 20.38 -10.48
C VAL A 209 -21.28 21.69 -9.79
N LEU A 210 -22.56 22.05 -9.74
CA LEU A 210 -23.00 23.21 -8.97
C LEU A 210 -22.85 22.89 -7.49
N ALA A 211 -22.00 23.64 -6.79
CA ALA A 211 -21.71 23.42 -5.38
C ALA A 211 -21.74 24.73 -4.62
N VAL A 212 -22.20 24.67 -3.38
CA VAL A 212 -22.26 25.80 -2.47
C VAL A 212 -21.50 25.50 -1.19
N PRO A 213 -20.98 26.52 -0.46
CA PRO A 213 -20.40 26.31 0.87
C PRO A 213 -21.40 25.62 1.80
N GLU A 214 -20.93 24.72 2.65
CA GLU A 214 -21.80 24.02 3.62
C GLU A 214 -22.57 24.97 4.50
N ASP A 215 -21.96 26.11 4.86
CA ASP A 215 -22.59 27.17 5.66
C ASP A 215 -23.77 27.90 4.96
N ALA A 216 -23.94 27.71 3.66
CA ALA A 216 -25.06 28.25 2.91
C ALA A 216 -26.33 27.37 3.00
N VAL A 217 -26.17 26.12 3.46
CA VAL A 217 -27.27 25.14 3.50
C VAL A 217 -27.82 25.03 4.90
N ILE A 218 -29.17 25.20 5.02
CA ILE A 218 -29.92 24.88 6.22
C ILE A 218 -30.47 23.47 6.09
N ASP A 219 -29.94 22.54 6.88
CA ASP A 219 -30.40 21.15 6.93
C ASP A 219 -31.05 20.88 8.30
N SER A 220 -32.36 20.74 8.33
CA SER A 220 -33.13 20.42 9.53
C SER A 220 -33.43 18.93 9.67
N GLY A 221 -32.80 18.08 8.84
CA GLY A 221 -33.06 16.65 8.76
C GLY A 221 -34.29 16.28 7.94
N THR A 222 -35.33 17.08 7.97
CA THR A 222 -36.58 16.92 7.19
C THR A 222 -36.68 17.85 5.98
N ARG A 223 -35.96 18.97 6.01
CA ARG A 223 -35.96 19.97 4.94
C ARG A 223 -34.55 20.50 4.71
N GLN A 224 -34.19 20.59 3.46
CA GLN A 224 -32.91 21.12 3.00
C GLN A 224 -33.21 22.39 2.20
N LEU A 225 -32.71 23.53 2.68
CA LEU A 225 -33.03 24.85 2.15
C LEU A 225 -31.74 25.65 1.95
N VAL A 226 -31.75 26.56 1.00
CA VAL A 226 -30.83 27.70 0.86
C VAL A 226 -31.58 28.98 0.87
N ILE A 227 -30.93 30.07 1.23
CA ILE A 227 -31.55 31.41 1.19
C ILE A 227 -30.98 32.18 0.01
N ILE A 228 -31.82 32.53 -0.93
CA ILE A 228 -31.48 33.35 -2.10
C ILE A 228 -31.66 34.83 -1.76
N ASP A 229 -30.65 35.63 -2.07
CA ASP A 229 -30.70 37.06 -2.00
C ASP A 229 -31.28 37.61 -3.32
N ARG A 230 -32.47 38.26 -3.23
CA ARG A 230 -33.15 38.90 -4.36
C ARG A 230 -32.85 40.41 -4.46
N GLY A 231 -31.89 40.86 -3.65
CA GLY A 231 -31.57 42.29 -3.54
C GLY A 231 -32.58 43.08 -2.69
N GLU A 232 -32.22 44.33 -2.38
CA GLU A 232 -33.04 45.26 -1.56
C GLU A 232 -33.46 44.67 -0.21
N GLY A 233 -32.67 43.78 0.39
CA GLY A 233 -32.99 43.13 1.66
C GLY A 233 -34.08 42.06 1.60
N ARG A 234 -34.41 41.56 0.42
CA ARG A 234 -35.41 40.51 0.22
C ARG A 234 -34.72 39.15 0.11
N PHE A 235 -35.09 38.24 1.00
CA PHE A 235 -34.55 36.88 1.07
C PHE A 235 -35.65 35.86 0.79
N GLU A 236 -35.34 34.88 -0.06
CA GLU A 236 -36.26 33.81 -0.47
C GLU A 236 -35.68 32.45 -0.03
N PRO A 237 -36.34 31.72 0.91
CA PRO A 237 -35.97 30.37 1.22
C PRO A 237 -36.38 29.45 0.09
N ARG A 238 -35.42 28.69 -0.46
CA ARG A 238 -35.65 27.76 -1.56
C ARG A 238 -35.23 26.34 -1.16
N LYS A 239 -36.13 25.40 -1.41
CA LYS A 239 -35.85 23.97 -1.20
C LYS A 239 -34.85 23.47 -2.23
N VAL A 240 -33.86 22.70 -1.75
CA VAL A 240 -32.82 22.12 -2.58
C VAL A 240 -32.71 20.62 -2.37
N VAL A 241 -32.18 19.95 -3.39
CA VAL A 241 -31.77 18.54 -3.31
C VAL A 241 -30.25 18.52 -3.26
N LEU A 242 -29.72 18.04 -2.13
CA LEU A 242 -28.26 17.94 -1.93
C LEU A 242 -27.69 16.72 -2.63
N GLY A 243 -26.45 16.85 -3.09
CA GLY A 243 -25.65 15.79 -3.62
C GLY A 243 -24.47 15.44 -2.69
N ARG A 244 -23.30 15.26 -3.28
CA ARG A 244 -22.07 14.91 -2.56
C ARG A 244 -21.56 16.09 -1.75
N ARG A 245 -20.85 15.78 -0.63
CA ARG A 245 -20.15 16.76 0.21
C ARG A 245 -18.65 16.55 0.10
N GLY A 246 -17.88 17.64 0.07
CA GLY A 246 -16.43 17.54 0.05
C GLY A 246 -15.75 18.90 0.03
N GLY A 247 -14.61 19.04 0.72
CA GLY A 247 -13.81 20.26 0.74
C GLY A 247 -14.51 21.49 1.33
N GLY A 248 -15.51 21.31 2.20
CA GLY A 248 -16.33 22.42 2.77
C GLY A 248 -17.45 22.90 1.84
N TYR A 249 -17.74 22.14 0.76
CA TYR A 249 -18.80 22.41 -0.19
C TYR A 249 -19.80 21.26 -0.28
N VAL A 250 -21.04 21.58 -0.66
CA VAL A 250 -22.12 20.63 -0.93
C VAL A 250 -22.60 20.80 -2.36
N GLU A 251 -22.65 19.71 -3.12
CA GLU A 251 -23.27 19.66 -4.45
C GLU A 251 -24.76 19.91 -4.32
N ILE A 252 -25.32 20.78 -5.18
CA ILE A 252 -26.75 20.96 -5.32
C ILE A 252 -27.20 20.36 -6.65
N ARG A 253 -28.08 19.37 -6.56
CA ARG A 253 -28.61 18.68 -7.75
C ARG A 253 -29.79 19.39 -8.35
N GLU A 254 -30.63 20.00 -7.48
CA GLU A 254 -31.84 20.68 -7.89
C GLU A 254 -32.14 21.83 -6.93
N GLY A 255 -32.74 22.90 -7.45
CA GLY A 255 -33.30 23.98 -6.65
C GLY A 255 -32.63 25.35 -6.77
N ILE A 256 -31.42 25.43 -7.35
CA ILE A 256 -30.75 26.70 -7.65
C ILE A 256 -30.08 26.67 -9.03
N ASP A 257 -29.82 27.87 -9.56
CA ASP A 257 -29.12 28.09 -10.82
C ASP A 257 -27.75 28.76 -10.57
N GLU A 258 -26.83 28.68 -11.55
CA GLU A 258 -25.45 29.20 -11.46
C GLU A 258 -25.39 30.71 -11.17
N ASN A 259 -26.45 31.46 -11.46
CA ASN A 259 -26.52 32.91 -11.27
C ASN A 259 -27.31 33.34 -10.02
N ASP A 260 -27.77 32.41 -9.21
CA ASP A 260 -28.43 32.74 -7.95
C ASP A 260 -27.42 33.24 -6.91
N TRP A 261 -27.76 34.35 -6.27
CA TRP A 261 -27.00 34.89 -5.14
C TRP A 261 -27.46 34.24 -3.85
N LEU A 262 -26.52 33.62 -3.12
CA LEU A 262 -26.84 32.91 -1.89
C LEU A 262 -26.28 33.59 -0.66
N VAL A 263 -27.03 33.53 0.43
CA VAL A 263 -26.56 33.95 1.75
C VAL A 263 -25.71 32.85 2.34
N VAL A 264 -24.40 33.12 2.49
CA VAL A 264 -23.41 32.12 2.99
C VAL A 264 -23.22 32.24 4.51
N LYS A 265 -23.29 33.48 5.06
CA LYS A 265 -23.07 33.73 6.49
C LYS A 265 -24.37 34.25 7.10
N ALA A 266 -24.62 33.93 8.39
CA ALA A 266 -25.81 34.32 9.14
C ALA A 266 -27.13 33.66 8.68
N THR A 267 -27.07 32.58 7.92
CA THR A 267 -28.25 31.80 7.48
C THR A 267 -29.13 31.39 8.66
N PHE A 268 -28.51 31.00 9.78
CA PHE A 268 -29.24 30.67 11.02
C PHE A 268 -30.02 31.85 11.61
N LEU A 269 -29.48 33.08 11.54
CA LEU A 269 -30.14 34.27 12.08
C LEU A 269 -31.38 34.63 11.24
N ILE A 270 -31.31 34.49 9.93
CA ILE A 270 -32.41 34.78 9.01
C ILE A 270 -33.51 33.73 9.17
N ASP A 271 -33.17 32.47 9.33
CA ASP A 271 -34.14 31.40 9.57
C ASP A 271 -34.85 31.58 10.92
N ALA A 272 -34.09 31.88 11.98
CA ALA A 272 -34.66 32.17 13.32
C ALA A 272 -35.61 33.35 13.32
N GLU A 273 -35.27 34.45 12.63
CA GLU A 273 -36.12 35.62 12.51
C GLU A 273 -37.40 35.35 11.70
N SER A 274 -37.27 34.58 10.61
CA SER A 274 -38.40 34.18 9.77
C SER A 274 -39.39 33.29 10.52
N ASN A 275 -38.84 32.30 11.27
CA ASN A 275 -39.66 31.41 12.09
C ASN A 275 -40.37 32.16 13.24
N LEU A 276 -39.69 33.12 13.86
CA LEU A 276 -40.28 33.97 14.89
C LEU A 276 -41.42 34.83 14.32
N LYS A 277 -41.23 35.47 13.15
CA LYS A 277 -42.26 36.25 12.48
C LYS A 277 -43.46 35.40 12.07
N ALA A 278 -43.23 34.16 11.58
CA ALA A 278 -44.31 33.24 11.25
C ALA A 278 -45.10 32.81 12.50
N ALA A 279 -44.42 32.52 13.60
CA ALA A 279 -45.04 32.15 14.88
C ALA A 279 -45.88 33.32 15.45
N LEU A 280 -45.36 34.54 15.40
CA LEU A 280 -46.10 35.75 15.84
C LEU A 280 -47.34 36.03 15.00
N ARG A 281 -47.30 35.82 13.67
CA ARG A 281 -48.46 35.92 12.78
C ARG A 281 -49.52 34.87 13.14
N GLY A 282 -49.14 33.64 13.37
CA GLY A 282 -50.04 32.55 13.76
C GLY A 282 -50.70 32.77 15.14
N LEU A 283 -50.05 33.48 16.04
CA LEU A 283 -50.63 33.89 17.32
C LEU A 283 -51.66 35.04 17.16
N SER A 284 -51.35 36.02 16.30
CA SER A 284 -52.25 37.14 16.04
C SER A 284 -53.55 36.79 15.28
N GLU A 285 -53.49 35.72 14.44
CA GLU A 285 -54.68 35.19 13.76
C GLU A 285 -55.57 34.35 14.70
N LYS A 286 -55.03 33.76 15.79
CA LYS A 286 -55.80 33.02 16.78
C LYS A 286 -56.60 33.88 17.74
N ASP A 287 -56.14 35.12 17.98
CA ASP A 287 -56.85 36.10 18.82
C ASP A 287 -57.96 36.85 18.10
N GLN A 288 -58.23 36.62 16.81
CA GLN A 288 -59.28 37.28 16.01
C GLN A 288 -60.42 36.30 15.65
N GLN A 289 -60.53 35.13 16.23
CA GLN A 289 -61.73 34.31 16.11
C GLN A 289 -62.61 34.54 17.34
N PRO A 290 -63.87 35.04 17.15
CA PRO A 290 -64.84 35.30 18.21
C PRO A 290 -65.40 34.05 18.86
#